data_c78127f1e9ecfc92e3d92983d351caf6
#
_entry.id   c78127f1e9ecfc92e3d92983d351caf6
#
_cell.length_a   1.000
_cell.length_b   1.000
_cell.length_c   1.000
_cell.angle_alpha   90.00
_cell.angle_beta   90.00
_cell.angle_gamma   90.00
#
_symmetry.space_group_name_H-M   'P 1'
#
loop_
_entity.id
_entity.type
_entity.pdbx_description
1 polymer ?
#
loop_
_entity_poly.entity_id
_entity_poly.type
_entity_poly.pdbx_seq_one_letter_code
_entity_poly.pdbx_strand_id
1 'polypeptide(L)'
;MADLTLPETLATPEWLAGLPDVGSLPERLAQALNCPAHRERWKYTKPAPFVAATQRPMIDPNISGETQNGVALNQPIDGPLVGFDVDQAPEAIARLCYADRVITVDVSAATDEPIVINHTGNTRPMLIRVAAGVSLTLLESADASDDAQQSIWIDLAPNAHVQHSRNALDNAPSHWQYLNVRLQAGAQYQLNNHVAGCGSRRQDIHIIMDGQGAEATLVSAGKVDGKMALDQQVTLEHRQPRGQSKQTVHNIVANGGKCTFNGRIHIHEGAAGTDAQLSNKNLGMGEHATINTKPELEIYTDDVSCSHGATVGTISQDALFYLTSRGIDRTAAEALLSQGFLRQCIDGPLADQALTALVGGAREQS
;
A
#
# COMPACT_ATOMS: atom_id res chain seq x y z
N MET A 1 -8.84 -3.64 -24.15
CA MET A 1 -8.96 -3.42 -22.69
C MET A 1 -9.87 -4.51 -22.19
N ALA A 2 -9.46 -5.33 -21.23
CA ALA A 2 -10.39 -6.27 -20.61
C ALA A 2 -11.38 -5.41 -19.81
N ASP A 3 -12.66 -5.50 -20.13
CA ASP A 3 -13.71 -4.88 -19.36
C ASP A 3 -13.67 -5.48 -17.96
N LEU A 4 -13.55 -4.63 -16.93
CA LEU A 4 -13.84 -4.97 -15.54
C LEU A 4 -15.36 -5.15 -15.43
N THR A 5 -15.90 -6.20 -16.05
CA THR A 5 -17.33 -6.49 -15.93
C THR A 5 -17.55 -7.20 -14.60
N LEU A 6 -18.22 -6.51 -13.69
CA LEU A 6 -18.83 -7.17 -12.55
C LEU A 6 -19.85 -8.20 -13.08
N PRO A 7 -20.04 -9.35 -12.40
CA PRO A 7 -21.12 -10.26 -12.76
C PRO A 7 -22.45 -9.50 -12.75
N GLU A 8 -23.36 -9.87 -13.63
CA GLU A 8 -24.68 -9.26 -13.80
C GLU A 8 -25.52 -9.23 -12.51
N THR A 9 -25.13 -10.01 -11.50
CA THR A 9 -25.78 -10.08 -10.19
C THR A 9 -24.72 -10.01 -9.08
N LEU A 10 -24.28 -8.80 -8.74
CA LEU A 10 -23.54 -8.59 -7.51
C LEU A 10 -24.56 -8.54 -6.35
N ALA A 11 -24.70 -9.65 -5.62
CA ALA A 11 -25.54 -9.67 -4.43
C ALA A 11 -24.82 -8.90 -3.29
N THR A 12 -25.54 -7.99 -2.65
CA THR A 12 -25.04 -7.34 -1.43
C THR A 12 -25.12 -8.35 -0.29
N PRO A 13 -23.99 -8.73 0.36
CA PRO A 13 -24.03 -9.63 1.51
C PRO A 13 -24.87 -9.05 2.66
N GLU A 14 -25.51 -9.92 3.44
CA GLU A 14 -26.37 -9.48 4.58
C GLU A 14 -25.61 -8.57 5.56
N TRP A 15 -24.35 -8.86 5.84
CA TRP A 15 -23.52 -8.04 6.73
C TRP A 15 -23.26 -6.63 6.19
N LEU A 16 -23.27 -6.45 4.87
CA LEU A 16 -23.11 -5.15 4.21
C LEU A 16 -24.43 -4.38 4.10
N ALA A 17 -25.55 -5.11 4.02
CA ALA A 17 -26.89 -4.52 3.84
C ALA A 17 -27.32 -3.58 5.01
N GLY A 18 -26.74 -3.76 6.18
CA GLY A 18 -26.97 -2.90 7.35
C GLY A 18 -26.19 -1.58 7.37
N LEU A 19 -25.26 -1.38 6.42
CA LEU A 19 -24.46 -0.17 6.36
C LEU A 19 -25.20 0.96 5.61
N PRO A 20 -25.02 2.24 5.98
CA PRO A 20 -25.62 3.36 5.27
C PRO A 20 -25.15 3.41 3.82
N ASP A 21 -26.01 3.85 2.90
CA ASP A 21 -25.76 4.06 1.46
C ASP A 21 -25.47 2.80 0.61
N VAL A 22 -25.71 1.61 1.11
CA VAL A 22 -25.45 0.34 0.39
C VAL A 22 -26.53 -0.01 -0.63
N GLY A 23 -27.73 0.55 -0.52
CA GLY A 23 -28.89 0.20 -1.39
C GLY A 23 -28.65 0.42 -2.90
N SER A 24 -27.78 1.35 -3.28
CA SER A 24 -27.43 1.63 -4.69
C SER A 24 -26.00 1.16 -5.06
N LEU A 25 -25.38 0.33 -4.20
CA LEU A 25 -23.98 -0.06 -4.34
C LEU A 25 -23.65 -0.74 -5.67
N PRO A 26 -24.42 -1.70 -6.21
CA PRO A 26 -24.09 -2.34 -7.48
C PRO A 26 -24.09 -1.36 -8.65
N GLU A 27 -25.04 -0.43 -8.68
CA GLU A 27 -25.14 0.61 -9.73
C GLU A 27 -23.97 1.60 -9.64
N ARG A 28 -23.65 2.07 -8.45
CA ARG A 28 -22.51 2.96 -8.20
C ARG A 28 -21.17 2.31 -8.55
N LEU A 29 -20.97 1.04 -8.21
CA LEU A 29 -19.79 0.27 -8.59
C LEU A 29 -19.65 0.15 -10.10
N ALA A 30 -20.72 -0.18 -10.81
CA ALA A 30 -20.71 -0.27 -12.27
C ALA A 30 -20.37 1.09 -12.90
N GLN A 31 -20.90 2.19 -12.38
CA GLN A 31 -20.59 3.54 -12.84
C GLN A 31 -19.13 3.92 -12.55
N ALA A 32 -18.63 3.69 -11.33
CA ALA A 32 -17.25 4.00 -10.92
C ALA A 32 -16.22 3.22 -11.73
N LEU A 33 -16.40 1.91 -11.93
CA LEU A 33 -15.53 1.07 -12.74
C LEU A 33 -15.44 1.50 -14.21
N ASN A 34 -16.48 2.15 -14.74
CA ASN A 34 -16.54 2.62 -16.12
C ASN A 34 -16.10 4.07 -16.30
N CYS A 35 -15.80 4.81 -15.23
CA CYS A 35 -15.42 6.21 -15.36
C CYS A 35 -14.02 6.38 -15.98
N PRO A 36 -13.76 7.50 -16.71
CA PRO A 36 -12.45 7.74 -17.33
C PRO A 36 -11.29 7.82 -16.33
N ALA A 37 -11.51 8.41 -15.15
CA ALA A 37 -10.50 8.53 -14.12
C ALA A 37 -10.05 7.16 -13.61
N HIS A 38 -10.99 6.23 -13.44
CA HIS A 38 -10.69 4.86 -13.06
C HIS A 38 -9.86 4.14 -14.14
N ARG A 39 -10.21 4.29 -15.42
CA ARG A 39 -9.45 3.71 -16.53
C ARG A 39 -8.02 4.24 -16.61
N GLU A 40 -7.78 5.50 -16.27
CA GLU A 40 -6.43 6.09 -16.23
C GLU A 40 -5.58 5.46 -15.13
N ARG A 41 -6.13 5.11 -13.96
CA ARG A 41 -5.42 4.42 -12.88
C ARG A 41 -4.94 3.02 -13.26
N TRP A 42 -5.58 2.37 -14.24
CA TRP A 42 -5.21 1.03 -14.75
C TRP A 42 -4.45 1.08 -16.08
N LYS A 43 -4.05 2.24 -16.55
CA LYS A 43 -3.41 2.43 -17.86
C LYS A 43 -2.16 1.56 -18.07
N TYR A 44 -1.37 1.38 -17.03
CA TYR A 44 -0.09 0.66 -17.11
C TYR A 44 -0.17 -0.78 -16.60
N THR A 45 -1.27 -1.18 -16.01
CA THR A 45 -1.47 -2.50 -15.40
C THR A 45 -2.69 -3.18 -15.99
N LYS A 46 -2.54 -4.45 -16.36
CA LYS A 46 -3.67 -5.25 -16.84
C LYS A 46 -4.53 -5.68 -15.66
N PRO A 47 -5.81 -5.33 -15.59
CA PRO A 47 -6.66 -5.68 -14.46
C PRO A 47 -7.06 -7.16 -14.40
N ALA A 48 -7.08 -7.87 -15.54
CA ALA A 48 -7.62 -9.21 -15.64
C ALA A 48 -7.08 -10.24 -14.60
N PRO A 49 -5.77 -10.31 -14.29
CA PRO A 49 -5.28 -11.23 -13.26
C PRO A 49 -5.87 -10.95 -11.88
N PHE A 50 -6.05 -9.66 -11.55
CA PHE A 50 -6.56 -9.24 -10.25
C PHE A 50 -8.06 -9.47 -10.13
N VAL A 51 -8.82 -9.25 -11.20
CA VAL A 51 -10.27 -9.54 -11.24
C VAL A 51 -10.54 -11.03 -11.08
N ALA A 52 -9.77 -11.88 -11.75
CA ALA A 52 -9.92 -13.33 -11.61
C ALA A 52 -9.69 -13.82 -10.17
N ALA A 53 -8.75 -13.20 -9.46
CA ALA A 53 -8.49 -13.51 -8.06
C ALA A 53 -9.63 -13.09 -7.12
N THR A 54 -10.42 -12.06 -7.45
CA THR A 54 -11.56 -11.59 -6.63
C THR A 54 -12.64 -12.67 -6.47
N GLN A 55 -12.81 -13.55 -7.45
CA GLN A 55 -13.83 -14.61 -7.45
C GLN A 55 -13.37 -15.90 -6.75
N ARG A 56 -12.12 -15.97 -6.29
CA ARG A 56 -11.60 -17.14 -5.57
C ARG A 56 -12.09 -17.17 -4.13
N PRO A 57 -12.21 -18.37 -3.51
CA PRO A 57 -12.53 -18.48 -2.10
C PRO A 57 -11.58 -17.65 -1.23
N MET A 58 -12.12 -16.97 -0.24
CA MET A 58 -11.35 -16.19 0.73
C MET A 58 -11.09 -16.98 1.99
N ILE A 59 -9.89 -16.88 2.52
CA ILE A 59 -9.45 -17.50 3.77
C ILE A 59 -9.19 -16.42 4.82
N ASP A 60 -9.20 -16.79 6.10
CA ASP A 60 -8.79 -15.86 7.14
C ASP A 60 -7.26 -15.67 7.09
N PRO A 61 -6.75 -14.45 7.30
CA PRO A 61 -5.33 -14.25 7.53
C PRO A 61 -4.93 -14.89 8.87
N ASN A 62 -3.67 -15.29 9.00
CA ASN A 62 -3.14 -15.70 10.30
C ASN A 62 -2.85 -14.44 11.12
N ILE A 63 -3.49 -14.31 12.27
CA ILE A 63 -3.31 -13.17 13.17
C ILE A 63 -2.69 -13.70 14.47
N SER A 64 -1.65 -13.04 14.96
CA SER A 64 -1.09 -13.29 16.29
C SER A 64 -1.00 -11.98 17.08
N GLY A 65 -1.01 -12.11 18.42
CA GLY A 65 -1.18 -10.96 19.30
C GLY A 65 -2.64 -10.65 19.65
N GLU A 66 -3.61 -11.43 19.14
CA GLU A 66 -5.04 -11.25 19.39
C GLU A 66 -5.49 -11.56 20.84
N THR A 67 -4.68 -12.30 21.58
CA THR A 67 -4.96 -12.66 22.98
C THR A 67 -4.49 -11.61 23.98
N GLN A 68 -3.88 -10.52 23.52
CA GLN A 68 -3.43 -9.44 24.38
C GLN A 68 -4.59 -8.66 24.99
N ASN A 69 -4.36 -8.10 26.17
CA ASN A 69 -5.34 -7.22 26.79
C ASN A 69 -5.64 -6.01 25.88
N GLY A 70 -6.91 -5.70 25.72
CA GLY A 70 -7.35 -4.59 24.87
C GLY A 70 -7.47 -4.92 23.38
N VAL A 71 -7.21 -6.17 22.95
CA VAL A 71 -7.44 -6.62 21.58
C VAL A 71 -8.69 -7.49 21.51
N ALA A 72 -9.61 -7.19 20.60
CA ALA A 72 -10.82 -7.98 20.36
C ALA A 72 -10.98 -8.25 18.86
N LEU A 73 -11.24 -9.51 18.52
CA LEU A 73 -11.48 -9.94 17.14
C LEU A 73 -12.97 -10.12 16.84
N ASN A 74 -13.31 -9.99 15.56
CA ASN A 74 -14.63 -10.31 15.00
C ASN A 74 -15.81 -9.60 15.71
N GLN A 75 -15.56 -8.35 16.13
CA GLN A 75 -16.62 -7.51 16.70
C GLN A 75 -17.57 -7.02 15.60
N PRO A 76 -18.85 -6.76 15.90
CA PRO A 76 -19.78 -6.20 14.93
C PRO A 76 -19.28 -4.88 14.33
N ILE A 77 -19.63 -4.65 13.07
CA ILE A 77 -19.41 -3.38 12.41
C ILE A 77 -20.65 -2.52 12.63
N ASP A 78 -20.57 -1.62 13.61
CA ASP A 78 -21.62 -0.65 13.90
C ASP A 78 -21.30 0.68 13.23
N GLY A 79 -22.03 1.04 12.18
CA GLY A 79 -21.87 2.29 11.45
C GLY A 79 -21.15 2.14 10.10
N PRO A 80 -20.85 3.26 9.41
CA PRO A 80 -20.25 3.24 8.09
C PRO A 80 -18.84 2.66 8.13
N LEU A 81 -18.49 1.85 7.12
CA LEU A 81 -17.11 1.47 6.89
C LEU A 81 -16.32 2.74 6.55
N VAL A 82 -15.37 3.06 7.39
CA VAL A 82 -14.51 4.22 7.20
C VAL A 82 -13.66 4.05 5.95
N GLY A 83 -13.62 5.08 5.09
CA GLY A 83 -12.93 5.01 3.80
C GLY A 83 -13.64 4.14 2.77
N PHE A 84 -14.93 3.83 3.00
CA PHE A 84 -15.79 3.20 2.00
C PHE A 84 -16.18 4.23 0.94
N ASP A 85 -15.31 4.37 -0.04
CA ASP A 85 -15.51 5.29 -1.15
C ASP A 85 -15.48 4.52 -2.46
N VAL A 86 -16.65 4.35 -3.06
CA VAL A 86 -16.84 3.62 -4.32
C VAL A 86 -16.10 4.29 -5.48
N ASP A 87 -16.01 5.61 -5.47
CA ASP A 87 -15.37 6.35 -6.55
C ASP A 87 -13.85 6.31 -6.46
N GLN A 88 -13.32 6.17 -5.25
CA GLN A 88 -11.88 6.08 -5.00
C GLN A 88 -11.31 4.67 -5.19
N ALA A 89 -12.06 3.64 -4.80
CA ALA A 89 -11.57 2.26 -4.81
C ALA A 89 -12.67 1.25 -5.17
N PRO A 90 -13.28 1.37 -6.36
CA PRO A 90 -14.42 0.51 -6.73
C PRO A 90 -14.10 -0.99 -6.69
N GLU A 91 -12.86 -1.39 -7.03
CA GLU A 91 -12.47 -2.80 -6.99
C GLU A 91 -12.36 -3.34 -5.56
N ALA A 92 -11.82 -2.55 -4.63
CA ALA A 92 -11.73 -2.95 -3.23
C ALA A 92 -13.13 -3.09 -2.62
N ILE A 93 -14.05 -2.20 -3.00
CA ILE A 93 -15.45 -2.25 -2.58
C ILE A 93 -16.18 -3.43 -3.25
N ALA A 94 -15.95 -3.68 -4.55
CA ALA A 94 -16.48 -4.86 -5.21
C ALA A 94 -16.05 -6.15 -4.49
N ARG A 95 -14.79 -6.20 -4.04
CA ARG A 95 -14.27 -7.32 -3.27
C ARG A 95 -15.05 -7.56 -1.96
N LEU A 96 -15.49 -6.51 -1.26
CA LEU A 96 -16.33 -6.64 -0.08
C LEU A 96 -17.66 -7.38 -0.39
N CYS A 97 -18.19 -7.20 -1.60
CA CYS A 97 -19.41 -7.89 -2.02
C CYS A 97 -19.24 -9.41 -2.21
N TYR A 98 -18.00 -9.88 -2.41
CA TYR A 98 -17.69 -11.32 -2.48
C TYR A 98 -17.31 -11.93 -1.15
N ALA A 99 -17.06 -11.12 -0.12
CA ALA A 99 -16.69 -11.61 1.20
C ALA A 99 -17.93 -12.04 1.97
N ASP A 100 -17.86 -13.20 2.59
CA ASP A 100 -18.89 -13.68 3.51
C ASP A 100 -18.90 -12.91 4.84
N ARG A 101 -17.74 -12.33 5.19
CA ARG A 101 -17.56 -11.44 6.35
C ARG A 101 -16.32 -10.58 6.22
N VAL A 102 -16.19 -9.59 7.09
CA VAL A 102 -14.97 -8.81 7.34
C VAL A 102 -14.37 -9.26 8.68
N ILE A 103 -13.06 -9.42 8.72
CA ILE A 103 -12.32 -9.66 9.95
C ILE A 103 -12.11 -8.32 10.65
N THR A 104 -12.66 -8.15 11.85
CA THR A 104 -12.43 -6.93 12.65
C THR A 104 -11.37 -7.17 13.71
N VAL A 105 -10.51 -6.17 13.92
CA VAL A 105 -9.49 -6.14 14.98
C VAL A 105 -9.63 -4.83 15.72
N ASP A 106 -10.15 -4.87 16.93
CA ASP A 106 -10.34 -3.69 17.78
C ASP A 106 -9.23 -3.62 18.82
N VAL A 107 -8.51 -2.51 18.84
CA VAL A 107 -7.40 -2.27 19.77
C VAL A 107 -7.79 -1.10 20.69
N SER A 108 -8.18 -1.43 21.92
CA SER A 108 -8.68 -0.49 22.92
C SER A 108 -7.65 -0.06 23.98
N ALA A 109 -6.48 -0.73 24.03
CA ALA A 109 -5.35 -0.40 24.90
C ALA A 109 -4.04 -0.66 24.16
N ALA A 110 -2.95 -0.04 24.62
CA ALA A 110 -1.62 -0.32 24.08
C ALA A 110 -1.26 -1.80 24.29
N THR A 111 -0.67 -2.39 23.26
CA THR A 111 -0.25 -3.81 23.28
C THR A 111 1.21 -3.92 23.65
N ASP A 112 1.58 -4.93 24.46
CA ASP A 112 2.99 -5.18 24.85
C ASP A 112 3.80 -5.74 23.69
N GLU A 113 3.16 -6.54 22.81
CA GLU A 113 3.76 -7.15 21.63
C GLU A 113 3.06 -6.67 20.35
N PRO A 114 3.73 -6.69 19.20
CA PRO A 114 3.10 -6.36 17.93
C PRO A 114 1.92 -7.26 17.61
N ILE A 115 0.90 -6.71 16.93
CA ILE A 115 -0.07 -7.53 16.20
C ILE A 115 0.57 -7.93 14.88
N VAL A 116 0.66 -9.23 14.63
CA VAL A 116 1.24 -9.78 13.41
C VAL A 116 0.14 -10.36 12.54
N ILE A 117 0.09 -9.93 11.28
CA ILE A 117 -0.85 -10.43 10.28
C ILE A 117 -0.03 -11.07 9.15
N ASN A 118 -0.29 -12.36 8.90
CA ASN A 118 0.30 -13.06 7.76
C ASN A 118 -0.77 -13.51 6.78
N HIS A 119 -0.65 -13.04 5.54
CA HIS A 119 -1.55 -13.36 4.44
C HIS A 119 -0.96 -14.50 3.60
N THR A 120 -1.64 -15.64 3.58
CA THR A 120 -1.19 -16.84 2.85
C THR A 120 -1.90 -17.03 1.50
N GLY A 121 -2.58 -16.01 0.99
CA GLY A 121 -3.29 -16.06 -0.30
C GLY A 121 -4.37 -15.00 -0.43
N ASN A 122 -5.52 -15.39 -1.00
CA ASN A 122 -6.69 -14.52 -1.11
C ASN A 122 -7.40 -14.42 0.26
N THR A 123 -7.03 -13.43 1.07
CA THR A 123 -7.56 -13.30 2.44
C THR A 123 -8.80 -12.43 2.52
N ARG A 124 -9.66 -12.69 3.51
CA ARG A 124 -10.84 -11.85 3.78
C ARG A 124 -10.44 -10.41 4.06
N PRO A 125 -11.30 -9.45 3.69
CA PRO A 125 -11.10 -8.05 4.05
C PRO A 125 -10.99 -7.86 5.57
N MET A 126 -10.18 -6.91 5.99
CA MET A 126 -9.95 -6.61 7.40
C MET A 126 -10.30 -5.17 7.72
N LEU A 127 -10.83 -4.94 8.91
CA LEU A 127 -11.02 -3.63 9.52
C LEU A 127 -10.31 -3.59 10.87
N ILE A 128 -9.31 -2.72 11.00
CA ILE A 128 -8.57 -2.51 12.25
C ILE A 128 -8.98 -1.16 12.83
N ARG A 129 -9.48 -1.16 14.06
CA ARG A 129 -9.90 0.07 14.77
C ARG A 129 -8.98 0.28 15.97
N VAL A 130 -8.34 1.43 16.02
CA VAL A 130 -7.40 1.79 17.10
C VAL A 130 -8.02 2.91 17.93
N ALA A 131 -8.26 2.65 19.21
CA ALA A 131 -8.93 3.58 20.11
C ALA A 131 -8.09 4.84 20.38
N ALA A 132 -8.73 5.89 20.87
CA ALA A 132 -8.10 7.18 21.12
C ALA A 132 -6.90 7.08 22.09
N GLY A 133 -5.78 7.71 21.71
CA GLY A 133 -4.54 7.70 22.49
C GLY A 133 -3.78 6.38 22.56
N VAL A 134 -4.23 5.35 21.82
CA VAL A 134 -3.60 4.03 21.82
C VAL A 134 -2.44 3.98 20.84
N SER A 135 -1.32 3.37 21.26
CA SER A 135 -0.18 3.06 20.39
C SER A 135 -0.20 1.58 20.00
N LEU A 136 0.01 1.31 18.71
CA LEU A 136 0.02 -0.03 18.13
C LEU A 136 1.22 -0.22 17.19
N THR A 137 1.91 -1.34 17.33
CA THR A 137 2.83 -1.85 16.31
C THR A 137 2.14 -2.96 15.52
N LEU A 138 2.02 -2.77 14.21
CA LEU A 138 1.40 -3.71 13.28
C LEU A 138 2.46 -4.25 12.33
N LEU A 139 2.61 -5.57 12.28
CA LEU A 139 3.49 -6.26 11.35
C LEU A 139 2.64 -7.04 10.34
N GLU A 140 2.77 -6.70 9.08
CA GLU A 140 2.05 -7.36 7.98
C GLU A 140 3.02 -8.04 7.04
N SER A 141 2.80 -9.31 6.75
CA SER A 141 3.56 -10.06 5.77
C SER A 141 2.64 -10.83 4.84
N ALA A 142 3.17 -11.15 3.66
CA ALA A 142 2.51 -12.00 2.70
C ALA A 142 3.42 -13.19 2.35
N ASP A 143 2.83 -14.39 2.38
CA ASP A 143 3.45 -15.65 1.97
C ASP A 143 2.48 -16.41 1.05
N ALA A 144 2.25 -15.84 -0.13
CA ALA A 144 1.32 -16.37 -1.12
C ALA A 144 2.08 -17.03 -2.28
N SER A 145 1.65 -18.22 -2.66
CA SER A 145 2.16 -18.98 -3.83
C SER A 145 1.23 -18.90 -5.03
N ASP A 146 -0.04 -18.57 -4.81
CA ASP A 146 -1.08 -18.40 -5.82
C ASP A 146 -1.50 -16.92 -5.92
N ASP A 147 -2.33 -16.60 -6.93
CA ASP A 147 -2.88 -15.26 -7.06
C ASP A 147 -3.57 -14.83 -5.77
N ALA A 148 -3.15 -13.70 -5.24
CA ALA A 148 -3.54 -13.22 -3.93
C ALA A 148 -4.17 -11.83 -3.98
N GLN A 149 -5.09 -11.60 -3.06
CA GLN A 149 -5.64 -10.27 -2.80
C GLN A 149 -5.77 -10.03 -1.31
N GLN A 150 -5.50 -8.79 -0.92
CA GLN A 150 -5.61 -8.33 0.46
C GLN A 150 -6.30 -6.96 0.46
N SER A 151 -7.18 -6.74 1.44
CA SER A 151 -7.81 -5.44 1.62
C SER A 151 -7.89 -5.15 3.11
N ILE A 152 -7.26 -4.05 3.52
CA ILE A 152 -7.21 -3.64 4.93
C ILE A 152 -7.69 -2.20 5.03
N TRP A 153 -8.60 -1.96 5.95
CA TRP A 153 -9.02 -0.64 6.41
C TRP A 153 -8.53 -0.44 7.85
N ILE A 154 -7.93 0.70 8.12
CA ILE A 154 -7.44 1.06 9.47
C ILE A 154 -8.05 2.40 9.85
N ASP A 155 -8.77 2.45 10.97
CA ASP A 155 -9.32 3.67 11.54
C ASP A 155 -8.59 4.03 12.83
N LEU A 156 -7.90 5.17 12.82
CA LEU A 156 -7.20 5.70 13.98
C LEU A 156 -8.06 6.79 14.63
N ALA A 157 -8.57 6.50 15.83
CA ALA A 157 -9.25 7.47 16.65
C ALA A 157 -8.31 8.62 17.12
N PRO A 158 -8.80 9.72 17.71
CA PRO A 158 -7.97 10.87 18.05
C PRO A 158 -6.74 10.52 18.88
N ASN A 159 -5.58 11.06 18.49
CA ASN A 159 -4.27 10.84 19.13
C ASN A 159 -3.80 9.38 19.16
N ALA A 160 -4.39 8.49 18.37
CA ALA A 160 -3.87 7.14 18.19
C ALA A 160 -2.56 7.17 17.38
N HIS A 161 -1.65 6.25 17.69
CA HIS A 161 -0.36 6.14 17.03
C HIS A 161 -0.13 4.73 16.51
N VAL A 162 0.09 4.57 15.19
CA VAL A 162 0.31 3.26 14.58
C VAL A 162 1.63 3.24 13.81
N GLN A 163 2.51 2.30 14.17
CA GLN A 163 3.67 1.91 13.38
C GLN A 163 3.34 0.63 12.61
N HIS A 164 3.23 0.73 11.30
CA HIS A 164 2.89 -0.37 10.41
C HIS A 164 4.10 -0.74 9.55
N SER A 165 4.63 -1.94 9.71
CA SER A 165 5.66 -2.50 8.83
C SER A 165 5.05 -3.59 7.96
N ARG A 166 5.21 -3.48 6.66
CA ARG A 166 4.59 -4.32 5.66
C ARG A 166 5.60 -4.89 4.68
N ASN A 167 5.67 -6.22 4.60
CA ASN A 167 6.51 -6.94 3.64
C ASN A 167 5.65 -7.69 2.62
N ALA A 168 5.68 -7.25 1.35
CA ALA A 168 5.10 -7.92 0.20
C ALA A 168 6.22 -8.59 -0.61
N LEU A 169 6.76 -9.67 -0.08
CA LEU A 169 7.97 -10.36 -0.58
C LEU A 169 7.67 -11.77 -1.12
N ASP A 170 6.40 -12.10 -1.30
CA ASP A 170 5.92 -13.41 -1.76
C ASP A 170 6.18 -13.67 -3.25
N ASN A 171 5.91 -14.89 -3.68
CA ASN A 171 6.10 -15.35 -5.05
C ASN A 171 4.79 -15.59 -5.81
N ALA A 172 3.67 -15.01 -5.39
CA ALA A 172 2.40 -15.10 -6.08
C ALA A 172 2.52 -14.62 -7.54
N PRO A 173 1.88 -15.27 -8.52
CA PRO A 173 1.87 -14.82 -9.91
C PRO A 173 1.22 -13.44 -10.09
N SER A 174 0.18 -13.16 -9.31
CA SER A 174 -0.40 -11.83 -9.16
C SER A 174 -0.77 -11.55 -7.71
N HIS A 175 -0.49 -10.33 -7.24
CA HIS A 175 -0.82 -9.93 -5.90
C HIS A 175 -1.33 -8.49 -5.89
N TRP A 176 -2.58 -8.31 -5.47
CA TRP A 176 -3.17 -7.00 -5.27
C TRP A 176 -3.40 -6.72 -3.79
N GLN A 177 -2.91 -5.57 -3.36
CA GLN A 177 -2.99 -5.12 -1.99
C GLN A 177 -3.67 -3.75 -1.94
N TYR A 178 -4.76 -3.68 -1.21
CA TYR A 178 -5.47 -2.45 -0.92
C TYR A 178 -5.29 -2.10 0.56
N LEU A 179 -4.88 -0.87 0.83
CA LEU A 179 -4.73 -0.33 2.17
C LEU A 179 -5.42 1.03 2.22
N ASN A 180 -6.40 1.18 3.09
CA ASN A 180 -7.03 2.44 3.38
C ASN A 180 -6.84 2.78 4.87
N VAL A 181 -6.33 3.97 5.16
CA VAL A 181 -6.06 4.42 6.52
C VAL A 181 -6.72 5.77 6.74
N ARG A 182 -7.54 5.88 7.77
CA ARG A 182 -8.14 7.14 8.19
C ARG A 182 -7.55 7.59 9.52
N LEU A 183 -7.11 8.85 9.58
CA LEU A 183 -6.54 9.48 10.77
C LEU A 183 -7.48 10.57 11.28
N GLN A 184 -7.93 10.43 12.53
CA GLN A 184 -8.66 11.47 13.22
C GLN A 184 -7.70 12.50 13.87
N ALA A 185 -8.23 13.46 14.63
CA ALA A 185 -7.46 14.59 15.15
C ALA A 185 -6.21 14.15 15.94
N GLY A 186 -5.04 14.67 15.56
CA GLY A 186 -3.75 14.36 16.19
C GLY A 186 -3.28 12.91 16.05
N ALA A 187 -3.96 12.09 15.27
CA ALA A 187 -3.53 10.71 15.03
C ALA A 187 -2.26 10.67 14.17
N GLN A 188 -1.41 9.69 14.42
CA GLN A 188 -0.13 9.50 13.74
C GLN A 188 -0.06 8.10 13.12
N TYR A 189 0.34 8.04 11.85
CA TYR A 189 0.51 6.79 11.13
C TYR A 189 1.83 6.75 10.39
N GLN A 190 2.62 5.72 10.66
CA GLN A 190 3.87 5.46 9.96
C GLN A 190 3.78 4.14 9.22
N LEU A 191 3.97 4.15 7.90
CA LEU A 191 4.03 2.96 7.06
C LEU A 191 5.43 2.73 6.52
N ASN A 192 6.02 1.57 6.84
CA ASN A 192 7.21 1.04 6.19
C ASN A 192 6.78 -0.09 5.25
N ASN A 193 6.90 0.11 3.94
CA ASN A 193 6.37 -0.79 2.91
C ASN A 193 7.50 -1.32 2.02
N HIS A 194 7.69 -2.64 2.01
CA HIS A 194 8.75 -3.28 1.24
C HIS A 194 8.17 -4.26 0.24
N VAL A 195 8.62 -4.16 -1.02
CA VAL A 195 8.06 -4.94 -2.14
C VAL A 195 9.14 -5.59 -2.97
N ALA A 196 9.04 -6.91 -3.09
CA ALA A 196 9.86 -7.71 -4.00
C ALA A 196 9.08 -8.96 -4.40
N GLY A 197 9.70 -9.86 -5.15
CA GLY A 197 9.12 -11.14 -5.54
C GLY A 197 9.05 -11.32 -7.04
N CYS A 198 7.98 -11.93 -7.54
CA CYS A 198 7.78 -12.17 -8.97
C CYS A 198 6.36 -11.77 -9.42
N GLY A 199 6.08 -11.90 -10.71
CA GLY A 199 4.74 -11.71 -11.28
C GLY A 199 4.26 -10.25 -11.28
N SER A 200 2.95 -10.08 -11.18
CA SER A 200 2.30 -8.76 -11.19
C SER A 200 1.93 -8.33 -9.78
N ARG A 201 2.40 -7.18 -9.36
CA ARG A 201 2.10 -6.57 -8.06
C ARG A 201 1.36 -5.27 -8.26
N ARG A 202 0.25 -5.10 -7.56
CA ARG A 202 -0.43 -3.82 -7.46
C ARG A 202 -0.68 -3.47 -6.01
N GLN A 203 -0.33 -2.24 -5.65
CA GLN A 203 -0.58 -1.68 -4.33
C GLN A 203 -1.38 -0.39 -4.49
N ASP A 204 -2.58 -0.37 -3.96
CA ASP A 204 -3.40 0.83 -3.81
C ASP A 204 -3.37 1.23 -2.33
N ILE A 205 -2.70 2.32 -2.01
CA ILE A 205 -2.54 2.85 -0.65
C ILE A 205 -3.22 4.22 -0.60
N HIS A 206 -4.22 4.35 0.25
CA HIS A 206 -4.94 5.59 0.46
C HIS A 206 -4.91 5.97 1.95
N ILE A 207 -4.31 7.10 2.26
CA ILE A 207 -4.20 7.64 3.62
C ILE A 207 -4.98 8.94 3.70
N ILE A 208 -5.99 9.00 4.57
CA ILE A 208 -6.92 10.12 4.72
C ILE A 208 -6.68 10.79 6.06
N MET A 209 -6.20 12.02 6.04
CA MET A 209 -6.07 12.86 7.24
C MET A 209 -7.38 13.63 7.44
N ASP A 210 -8.33 12.99 8.12
CA ASP A 210 -9.69 13.43 8.35
C ASP A 210 -9.85 14.20 9.68
N GLY A 211 -8.74 14.37 10.40
CA GLY A 211 -8.67 15.14 11.64
C GLY A 211 -7.58 16.19 11.62
N GLN A 212 -7.81 17.29 12.35
CA GLN A 212 -6.86 18.37 12.48
C GLN A 212 -5.53 17.90 13.10
N GLY A 213 -4.38 18.31 12.53
CA GLY A 213 -3.06 17.99 13.04
C GLY A 213 -2.69 16.50 12.92
N ALA A 214 -3.36 15.75 12.05
CA ALA A 214 -2.99 14.37 11.75
C ALA A 214 -1.65 14.31 11.02
N GLU A 215 -0.87 13.26 11.27
CA GLU A 215 0.46 13.08 10.70
C GLU A 215 0.57 11.70 10.00
N ALA A 216 1.10 11.69 8.78
CA ALA A 216 1.31 10.46 8.03
C ALA A 216 2.71 10.41 7.41
N THR A 217 3.45 9.34 7.68
CA THR A 217 4.74 9.06 7.03
C THR A 217 4.65 7.74 6.28
N LEU A 218 5.01 7.75 5.00
CA LEU A 218 5.13 6.56 4.18
C LEU A 218 6.56 6.46 3.66
N VAL A 219 7.21 5.35 3.97
CA VAL A 219 8.52 5.00 3.42
C VAL A 219 8.38 3.67 2.67
N SER A 220 8.79 3.62 1.41
CA SER A 220 8.65 2.41 0.59
C SER A 220 9.93 2.09 -0.17
N ALA A 221 10.35 0.83 -0.11
CA ALA A 221 11.44 0.29 -0.91
C ALA A 221 10.94 -0.84 -1.81
N GLY A 222 11.21 -0.75 -3.11
CA GLY A 222 10.83 -1.77 -4.08
C GLY A 222 11.99 -2.27 -4.92
N LYS A 223 12.03 -3.59 -5.20
CA LYS A 223 12.92 -4.19 -6.20
C LYS A 223 12.10 -4.96 -7.22
N VAL A 224 12.20 -4.54 -8.46
CA VAL A 224 11.47 -5.08 -9.61
C VAL A 224 12.48 -5.66 -10.58
N ASP A 225 12.46 -6.95 -10.80
CA ASP A 225 13.45 -7.65 -11.62
C ASP A 225 12.80 -8.60 -12.62
N GLY A 226 13.42 -8.76 -13.78
CA GLY A 226 13.02 -9.70 -14.81
C GLY A 226 11.60 -9.45 -15.32
N LYS A 227 10.72 -10.43 -15.17
CA LYS A 227 9.32 -10.33 -15.63
C LYS A 227 8.37 -9.68 -14.62
N MET A 228 8.86 -9.22 -13.46
CA MET A 228 8.02 -8.58 -12.46
C MET A 228 7.46 -7.24 -12.97
N ALA A 229 6.21 -6.97 -12.65
CA ALA A 229 5.56 -5.67 -12.82
C ALA A 229 5.04 -5.19 -11.48
N LEU A 230 5.44 -4.00 -11.07
CA LEU A 230 4.97 -3.32 -9.86
C LEU A 230 4.19 -2.06 -10.26
N ASP A 231 2.97 -1.93 -9.77
CA ASP A 231 2.15 -0.73 -9.89
C ASP A 231 1.77 -0.25 -8.48
N GLN A 232 2.34 0.88 -8.07
CA GLN A 232 2.07 1.52 -6.78
C GLN A 232 1.24 2.80 -7.00
N GLN A 233 0.03 2.80 -6.45
CA GLN A 233 -0.89 3.94 -6.44
C GLN A 233 -0.99 4.43 -5.00
N VAL A 234 -0.43 5.58 -4.69
CA VAL A 234 -0.39 6.14 -3.34
C VAL A 234 -1.11 7.49 -3.33
N THR A 235 -2.17 7.61 -2.55
CA THR A 235 -2.90 8.87 -2.37
C THR A 235 -2.85 9.27 -0.90
N LEU A 236 -2.37 10.49 -0.63
CA LEU A 236 -2.50 11.14 0.66
C LEU A 236 -3.48 12.30 0.55
N GLU A 237 -4.51 12.26 1.36
CA GLU A 237 -5.62 13.20 1.31
C GLU A 237 -5.71 14.01 2.61
N HIS A 238 -5.52 15.32 2.53
CA HIS A 238 -5.63 16.24 3.66
C HIS A 238 -7.00 16.92 3.62
N ARG A 239 -7.87 16.58 4.57
CA ARG A 239 -9.24 17.11 4.68
C ARG A 239 -9.37 18.19 5.74
N GLN A 240 -8.45 18.23 6.72
CA GLN A 240 -8.50 19.09 7.88
C GLN A 240 -7.21 19.89 8.05
N PRO A 241 -7.24 21.02 8.78
CA PRO A 241 -6.09 21.91 8.90
C PRO A 241 -4.89 21.28 9.61
N ARG A 242 -3.69 21.79 9.29
CA ARG A 242 -2.41 21.50 9.93
C ARG A 242 -1.99 20.03 9.86
N GLY A 243 -2.43 19.31 8.83
CA GLY A 243 -1.96 17.96 8.56
C GLY A 243 -0.52 17.98 8.07
N GLN A 244 0.25 16.94 8.43
CA GLN A 244 1.62 16.76 7.97
C GLN A 244 1.76 15.42 7.26
N SER A 245 2.37 15.40 6.06
CA SER A 245 2.62 14.14 5.37
C SER A 245 3.96 14.09 4.67
N LYS A 246 4.59 12.92 4.72
CA LYS A 246 5.84 12.67 4.01
C LYS A 246 5.80 11.31 3.32
N GLN A 247 6.02 11.32 2.01
CA GLN A 247 6.17 10.11 1.21
C GLN A 247 7.60 10.00 0.68
N THR A 248 8.27 8.90 0.95
CA THR A 248 9.60 8.59 0.40
C THR A 248 9.57 7.22 -0.22
N VAL A 249 9.74 7.14 -1.54
CA VAL A 249 9.63 5.90 -2.30
C VAL A 249 10.86 5.69 -3.16
N HIS A 250 11.59 4.60 -2.92
CA HIS A 250 12.74 4.21 -3.73
C HIS A 250 12.48 2.87 -4.40
N ASN A 251 12.62 2.82 -5.73
CA ASN A 251 12.50 1.58 -6.48
C ASN A 251 13.76 1.31 -7.33
N ILE A 252 14.21 0.08 -7.31
CA ILE A 252 15.19 -0.44 -8.28
C ILE A 252 14.44 -1.28 -9.30
N VAL A 253 14.67 -1.00 -10.58
CA VAL A 253 14.05 -1.72 -11.69
C VAL A 253 15.14 -2.29 -12.58
N ALA A 254 15.20 -3.60 -12.70
CA ALA A 254 16.27 -4.31 -13.38
C ALA A 254 15.77 -5.28 -14.45
N ASN A 255 16.61 -5.55 -15.44
CA ASN A 255 16.52 -6.69 -16.36
C ASN A 255 15.14 -6.91 -17.02
N GLY A 256 14.51 -5.86 -17.51
CA GLY A 256 13.19 -5.91 -18.16
C GLY A 256 12.00 -5.75 -17.20
N GLY A 257 12.24 -5.57 -15.91
CA GLY A 257 11.21 -5.25 -14.93
C GLY A 257 10.43 -3.97 -15.28
N LYS A 258 9.21 -3.87 -14.80
CA LYS A 258 8.33 -2.71 -15.04
C LYS A 258 7.84 -2.15 -13.72
N CYS A 259 8.11 -0.89 -13.45
CA CYS A 259 7.62 -0.17 -12.28
C CYS A 259 6.80 1.03 -12.70
N THR A 260 5.61 1.14 -12.15
CA THR A 260 4.77 2.33 -12.23
C THR A 260 4.55 2.86 -10.82
N PHE A 261 4.81 4.13 -10.60
CA PHE A 261 4.48 4.83 -9.37
C PHE A 261 3.60 6.04 -9.68
N ASN A 262 2.44 6.10 -9.06
CA ASN A 262 1.59 7.27 -9.02
C ASN A 262 1.45 7.72 -7.57
N GLY A 263 1.99 8.90 -7.26
CA GLY A 263 1.91 9.52 -5.94
C GLY A 263 1.07 10.78 -6.01
N ARG A 264 -0.10 10.78 -5.38
CA ARG A 264 -1.01 11.91 -5.35
C ARG A 264 -1.09 12.50 -3.94
N ILE A 265 -0.94 13.82 -3.84
CA ILE A 265 -1.28 14.60 -2.66
C ILE A 265 -2.50 15.44 -3.00
N HIS A 266 -3.58 15.26 -2.23
CA HIS A 266 -4.81 16.02 -2.39
C HIS A 266 -5.08 16.83 -1.12
N ILE A 267 -5.11 18.16 -1.23
CA ILE A 267 -5.35 19.09 -0.13
C ILE A 267 -6.67 19.81 -0.38
N HIS A 268 -7.65 19.53 0.48
CA HIS A 268 -9.00 20.09 0.39
C HIS A 268 -9.05 21.55 0.80
N GLU A 269 -10.13 22.22 0.46
CA GLU A 269 -10.37 23.65 0.69
C GLU A 269 -10.27 24.04 2.17
N GLY A 270 -10.60 23.17 3.10
CA GLY A 270 -10.51 23.43 4.56
C GLY A 270 -9.16 23.11 5.21
N ALA A 271 -8.16 22.60 4.47
CA ALA A 271 -6.94 22.04 5.02
C ALA A 271 -5.75 23.01 5.07
N ALA A 272 -6.01 24.23 5.56
CA ALA A 272 -4.96 25.26 5.72
C ALA A 272 -3.86 24.83 6.71
N GLY A 273 -2.63 25.32 6.53
CA GLY A 273 -1.47 24.99 7.34
C GLY A 273 -0.92 23.58 7.10
N THR A 274 -1.27 22.94 5.99
CA THR A 274 -0.76 21.62 5.60
C THR A 274 0.70 21.70 5.15
N ASP A 275 1.54 20.75 5.63
CA ASP A 275 2.88 20.46 5.09
C ASP A 275 2.90 19.06 4.48
N ALA A 276 3.14 18.99 3.16
CA ALA A 276 3.08 17.73 2.43
C ALA A 276 4.25 17.56 1.46
N GLN A 277 4.98 16.45 1.59
CA GLN A 277 6.19 16.19 0.84
C GLN A 277 6.13 14.81 0.16
N LEU A 278 6.48 14.75 -1.14
CA LEU A 278 6.61 13.52 -1.89
C LEU A 278 7.98 13.45 -2.57
N SER A 279 8.71 12.38 -2.32
CA SER A 279 9.98 12.07 -2.98
C SER A 279 9.91 10.65 -3.56
N ASN A 280 9.97 10.54 -4.89
CA ASN A 280 10.11 9.26 -5.57
C ASN A 280 11.42 9.19 -6.34
N LYS A 281 12.29 8.24 -5.98
CA LYS A 281 13.55 8.00 -6.67
C LYS A 281 13.55 6.60 -7.23
N ASN A 282 13.91 6.49 -8.51
CA ASN A 282 13.93 5.22 -9.21
C ASN A 282 15.31 5.01 -9.85
N LEU A 283 15.84 3.81 -9.71
CA LEU A 283 17.13 3.41 -10.26
C LEU A 283 16.92 2.30 -11.29
N GLY A 284 17.22 2.60 -12.56
CA GLY A 284 17.22 1.62 -13.65
C GLY A 284 18.55 0.87 -13.71
N MET A 285 18.48 -0.47 -13.80
CA MET A 285 19.66 -1.33 -13.91
C MET A 285 19.48 -2.34 -15.05
N GLY A 286 20.56 -2.61 -15.77
CA GLY A 286 20.52 -3.54 -16.90
C GLY A 286 19.72 -3.02 -18.08
N GLU A 287 19.30 -3.93 -18.95
CA GLU A 287 18.58 -3.60 -20.19
C GLU A 287 17.06 -3.70 -20.00
N HIS A 288 16.31 -2.92 -20.78
CA HIS A 288 14.87 -2.99 -20.90
C HIS A 288 14.05 -2.69 -19.61
N ALA A 289 14.66 -2.07 -18.58
CA ALA A 289 13.91 -1.59 -17.42
C ALA A 289 12.90 -0.52 -17.84
N THR A 290 11.65 -0.64 -17.40
CA THR A 290 10.60 0.33 -17.68
C THR A 290 10.16 1.00 -16.39
N ILE A 291 10.30 2.33 -16.30
CA ILE A 291 9.95 3.11 -15.13
C ILE A 291 8.98 4.23 -15.56
N ASN A 292 7.78 4.20 -14.99
CA ASN A 292 6.78 5.25 -15.12
C ASN A 292 6.59 5.89 -13.76
N THR A 293 6.76 7.20 -13.65
CA THR A 293 6.52 7.93 -12.40
C THR A 293 5.65 9.15 -12.68
N LYS A 294 4.61 9.30 -11.85
CA LYS A 294 3.61 10.38 -11.98
C LYS A 294 3.32 10.95 -10.60
N PRO A 295 4.07 11.96 -10.12
CA PRO A 295 3.66 12.72 -8.95
C PRO A 295 2.56 13.72 -9.31
N GLU A 296 1.52 13.80 -8.48
CA GLU A 296 0.37 14.68 -8.66
C GLU A 296 0.12 15.51 -7.38
N LEU A 297 -0.11 16.81 -7.57
CA LEU A 297 -0.54 17.72 -6.51
C LEU A 297 -1.86 18.36 -6.89
N GLU A 298 -2.86 18.20 -6.04
CA GLU A 298 -4.17 18.86 -6.15
C GLU A 298 -4.39 19.68 -4.88
N ILE A 299 -4.32 21.01 -5.01
CA ILE A 299 -4.29 21.91 -3.87
C ILE A 299 -5.42 22.92 -4.01
N TYR A 300 -6.32 22.95 -3.04
CA TYR A 300 -7.51 23.80 -3.02
C TYR A 300 -7.50 24.84 -1.90
N THR A 301 -6.34 25.14 -1.31
CA THR A 301 -6.14 26.18 -0.29
C THR A 301 -4.76 26.83 -0.46
N ASP A 302 -4.63 28.11 -0.10
CA ASP A 302 -3.42 28.91 -0.36
C ASP A 302 -2.34 28.77 0.74
N ASP A 303 -2.74 28.48 1.98
CA ASP A 303 -1.83 28.40 3.14
C ASP A 303 -1.30 26.95 3.28
N VAL A 304 -0.33 26.59 2.45
CA VAL A 304 0.29 25.26 2.47
C VAL A 304 1.78 25.30 2.12
N SER A 305 2.53 24.31 2.65
CA SER A 305 3.90 24.00 2.26
C SER A 305 3.93 22.64 1.57
N CYS A 306 4.06 22.62 0.24
CA CYS A 306 3.98 21.39 -0.53
C CYS A 306 5.14 21.26 -1.50
N SER A 307 5.68 20.05 -1.58
CA SER A 307 6.71 19.74 -2.57
C SER A 307 6.58 18.32 -3.10
N HIS A 308 6.92 18.15 -4.37
CA HIS A 308 7.13 16.82 -4.91
C HIS A 308 8.41 16.75 -5.75
N GLY A 309 9.03 15.58 -5.79
CA GLY A 309 10.16 15.29 -6.65
C GLY A 309 10.11 13.85 -7.14
N ALA A 310 10.36 13.66 -8.43
CA ALA A 310 10.52 12.34 -9.02
C ALA A 310 11.79 12.30 -9.85
N THR A 311 12.58 11.25 -9.69
CA THR A 311 13.80 11.04 -10.45
C THR A 311 13.87 9.63 -11.02
N VAL A 312 14.41 9.51 -12.21
CA VAL A 312 14.80 8.25 -12.83
C VAL A 312 16.27 8.37 -13.20
N GLY A 313 17.08 7.52 -12.63
CA GLY A 313 18.53 7.50 -12.84
C GLY A 313 19.06 6.09 -13.08
N THR A 314 20.37 6.01 -13.25
CA THR A 314 21.13 4.75 -13.34
C THR A 314 22.23 4.76 -12.29
N ILE A 315 22.87 3.62 -12.06
CA ILE A 315 24.04 3.55 -11.17
C ILE A 315 25.12 4.51 -11.69
N SER A 316 25.67 5.31 -10.76
CA SER A 316 26.79 6.21 -11.09
C SER A 316 27.99 5.41 -11.59
N GLN A 317 28.42 5.68 -12.82
CA GLN A 317 29.60 5.03 -13.40
C GLN A 317 30.86 5.40 -12.65
N ASP A 318 30.97 6.62 -12.11
CA ASP A 318 32.12 7.05 -11.30
C ASP A 318 32.18 6.29 -9.98
N ALA A 319 31.04 6.11 -9.31
CA ALA A 319 30.98 5.31 -8.09
C ALA A 319 31.32 3.83 -8.36
N LEU A 320 30.81 3.29 -9.46
CA LEU A 320 31.10 1.93 -9.88
C LEU A 320 32.59 1.75 -10.21
N PHE A 321 33.16 2.67 -10.96
CA PHE A 321 34.60 2.70 -11.29
C PHE A 321 35.47 2.80 -10.02
N TYR A 322 35.09 3.66 -9.07
CA TYR A 322 35.80 3.79 -7.80
C TYR A 322 35.85 2.47 -7.03
N LEU A 323 34.72 1.76 -6.91
CA LEU A 323 34.66 0.48 -6.20
C LEU A 323 35.46 -0.61 -6.93
N THR A 324 35.31 -0.70 -8.25
CA THR A 324 36.04 -1.71 -9.05
C THR A 324 37.56 -1.46 -9.08
N SER A 325 38.00 -0.20 -9.08
CA SER A 325 39.44 0.12 -8.98
C SER A 325 40.07 -0.25 -7.63
N ARG A 326 39.24 -0.49 -6.59
CA ARG A 326 39.63 -0.99 -5.27
C ARG A 326 39.57 -2.52 -5.16
N GLY A 327 39.35 -3.22 -6.28
CA GLY A 327 39.33 -4.70 -6.31
C GLY A 327 37.96 -5.32 -5.97
N ILE A 328 36.89 -4.52 -5.83
CA ILE A 328 35.54 -5.05 -5.69
C ILE A 328 35.04 -5.43 -7.09
N ASP A 329 34.62 -6.67 -7.29
CA ASP A 329 34.08 -7.06 -8.59
C ASP A 329 32.81 -6.25 -8.93
N ARG A 330 32.49 -6.16 -10.23
CA ARG A 330 31.40 -5.30 -10.72
C ARG A 330 30.06 -5.65 -10.10
N THR A 331 29.75 -6.95 -9.96
CA THR A 331 28.47 -7.43 -9.41
C THR A 331 28.32 -7.04 -7.93
N ALA A 332 29.40 -7.24 -7.15
CA ALA A 332 29.42 -6.82 -5.75
C ALA A 332 29.33 -5.29 -5.59
N ALA A 333 29.99 -4.54 -6.48
CA ALA A 333 29.91 -3.07 -6.48
C ALA A 333 28.49 -2.57 -6.79
N GLU A 334 27.84 -3.14 -7.80
CA GLU A 334 26.42 -2.85 -8.13
C GLU A 334 25.49 -3.20 -6.97
N ALA A 335 25.69 -4.32 -6.30
CA ALA A 335 24.92 -4.72 -5.13
C ALA A 335 25.09 -3.74 -3.95
N LEU A 336 26.33 -3.29 -3.67
CA LEU A 336 26.62 -2.32 -2.62
C LEU A 336 25.94 -0.96 -2.89
N LEU A 337 26.00 -0.47 -4.13
CA LEU A 337 25.36 0.79 -4.51
C LEU A 337 23.83 0.68 -4.45
N SER A 338 23.29 -0.45 -4.87
CA SER A 338 21.85 -0.76 -4.77
C SER A 338 21.39 -0.80 -3.33
N GLN A 339 22.15 -1.43 -2.45
CA GLN A 339 21.91 -1.48 -1.02
C GLN A 339 21.89 -0.08 -0.41
N GLY A 340 22.89 0.74 -0.70
CA GLY A 340 22.95 2.11 -0.22
C GLY A 340 21.76 2.97 -0.67
N PHE A 341 21.26 2.73 -1.88
CA PHE A 341 20.10 3.43 -2.43
C PHE A 341 18.80 3.02 -1.72
N LEU A 342 18.54 1.72 -1.54
CA LEU A 342 17.31 1.23 -0.92
C LEU A 342 17.31 1.40 0.60
N ARG A 343 18.49 1.34 1.26
CA ARG A 343 18.59 1.43 2.72
C ARG A 343 18.00 2.71 3.31
N GLN A 344 17.90 3.77 2.51
CA GLN A 344 17.23 5.02 2.91
C GLN A 344 15.72 4.86 3.10
N CYS A 345 15.13 3.78 2.57
CA CYS A 345 13.70 3.46 2.63
C CYS A 345 13.44 2.07 3.23
N ILE A 346 14.38 1.49 3.95
CA ILE A 346 14.21 0.24 4.67
C ILE A 346 14.38 0.55 6.15
N ASP A 347 13.28 0.50 6.88
CA ASP A 347 13.20 0.81 8.31
C ASP A 347 12.14 -0.05 8.99
N GLY A 348 12.10 0.01 10.33
CA GLY A 348 11.11 -0.68 11.14
C GLY A 348 11.43 -2.14 11.45
N PRO A 349 10.55 -2.81 12.19
CA PRO A 349 10.78 -4.16 12.71
C PRO A 349 11.02 -5.25 11.65
N LEU A 350 10.53 -5.06 10.43
CA LEU A 350 10.71 -6.02 9.33
C LEU A 350 11.89 -5.66 8.39
N ALA A 351 12.73 -4.68 8.78
CA ALA A 351 13.79 -4.14 7.93
C ALA A 351 14.84 -5.18 7.53
N ASP A 352 15.25 -6.09 8.43
CA ASP A 352 16.26 -7.10 8.12
C ASP A 352 15.78 -8.12 7.08
N GLN A 353 14.51 -8.53 7.17
CA GLN A 353 13.89 -9.40 6.17
C GLN A 353 13.78 -8.69 4.82
N ALA A 354 13.36 -7.43 4.83
CA ALA A 354 13.28 -6.60 3.63
C ALA A 354 14.65 -6.41 2.98
N LEU A 355 15.67 -6.09 3.77
CA LEU A 355 17.03 -5.90 3.27
C LEU A 355 17.55 -7.18 2.60
N THR A 356 17.36 -8.33 3.22
CA THR A 356 17.75 -9.63 2.66
C THR A 356 17.03 -9.91 1.34
N ALA A 357 15.74 -9.66 1.25
CA ALA A 357 14.95 -9.91 0.03
C ALA A 357 15.26 -8.93 -1.10
N LEU A 358 15.46 -7.66 -0.76
CA LEU A 358 15.65 -6.58 -1.75
C LEU A 358 17.09 -6.50 -2.24
N VAL A 359 18.07 -6.84 -1.41
CA VAL A 359 19.50 -6.65 -1.70
C VAL A 359 20.30 -7.93 -1.64
N GLY A 360 19.83 -8.94 -0.90
CA GLY A 360 20.47 -10.26 -0.83
C GLY A 360 20.69 -10.82 -2.23
N GLY A 361 21.90 -11.28 -2.51
CA GLY A 361 22.35 -11.75 -3.81
C GLY A 361 21.45 -12.81 -4.42
N ALA A 362 21.52 -12.94 -5.73
CA ALA A 362 20.86 -13.97 -6.49
C ALA A 362 20.87 -15.29 -5.73
N ARG A 363 19.69 -15.78 -5.35
CA ARG A 363 19.57 -17.18 -4.91
C ARG A 363 20.18 -18.00 -6.03
N GLU A 364 21.25 -18.72 -5.73
CA GLU A 364 21.76 -19.75 -6.61
C GLU A 364 20.57 -20.60 -7.04
N GLN A 365 20.21 -20.48 -8.31
CA GLN A 365 19.25 -21.36 -8.94
C GLN A 365 19.99 -22.69 -9.08
N SER A 366 19.83 -23.57 -8.12
CA SER A 366 20.18 -24.98 -8.23
C SER A 366 19.08 -25.76 -8.91
#